data_7b548fd1cf5b7451feda9b0ac1790e9f
#
_entry.id   7b548fd1cf5b7451feda9b0ac1790e9f
#
_cell.length_a   1.000
_cell.length_b   1.000
_cell.length_c   1.000
_cell.angle_alpha   90.00
_cell.angle_beta   90.00
_cell.angle_gamma   90.00
#
_symmetry.space_group_name_H-M   'P 1'
#
loop_
_entity.id
_entity.type
_entity.pdbx_description
1 polymer ?
#
loop_
_entity_poly.entity_id
_entity_poly.type
_entity_poly.pdbx_seq_one_letter_code
_entity_poly.pdbx_strand_id
1 'polypeptide(L)'
;MWVTILTPLFNGIEYFEECYNSVLNQTDQDYIWYIGVNGHGDDTNEVYKKLLSIKNEKIVVKNYITKGKVNTLNEMVKDVRTPYIALLDIDDIWFPDKLEIQKSILDTYKEIDVLGTNLRYIGELNHVPSFPVGLISLDTLFQINPIVNSSVIMKTSVGFWREFCGLEDYDLWFRCALENRIIVTIPQPLICHRVYSGSAFNSSGVQDLDTFINYYIQKIKSVTIVSAYFPMKSKFSEIHYLRWIEFWKEVDCNLVFFTSTEFAPIIANIRQDKKDKTHIIVMNFNDCIAFKKYSSEFWINQKEYDHEHYHTPSLYAIWYEKKEFVRKAIDINYFGSEKFVWCDAGICRNKEWIHHTKSFVNGLRIPNDKFLILRITDFEDEKDLQHINCVGGGILAATKDKWLKFADNYDIVMKEFIDKNKFVGKDQTIIATMYLKNKDFFTLFPCYKNLNDFDTWFSLLFYLSS
;
A
#
# COMPACT_ATOMS: atom_id res chain seq x y z
N MET A 1 -3.55 -9.18 30.10
CA MET A 1 -2.76 -9.95 29.13
C MET A 1 -2.48 -9.06 27.94
N TRP A 2 -1.25 -9.10 27.44
CA TRP A 2 -0.83 -8.25 26.32
C TRP A 2 -0.87 -8.99 24.96
N VAL A 3 -0.81 -10.33 24.98
CA VAL A 3 -0.77 -11.16 23.79
C VAL A 3 -1.71 -12.36 23.90
N THR A 4 -2.36 -12.72 22.79
CA THR A 4 -3.08 -13.99 22.63
C THR A 4 -2.28 -14.89 21.69
N ILE A 5 -1.93 -16.09 22.15
CA ILE A 5 -1.28 -17.12 21.36
C ILE A 5 -2.36 -17.86 20.57
N LEU A 6 -2.18 -18.04 19.27
CA LEU A 6 -3.13 -18.73 18.39
C LEU A 6 -2.47 -20.00 17.83
N THR A 7 -3.07 -21.16 18.10
CA THR A 7 -2.64 -22.46 17.58
C THR A 7 -3.81 -23.13 16.86
N PRO A 8 -3.87 -23.05 15.52
CA PRO A 8 -4.84 -23.82 14.75
C PRO A 8 -4.36 -25.30 14.68
N LEU A 9 -5.20 -26.23 15.13
CA LEU A 9 -4.85 -27.64 15.23
C LEU A 9 -5.78 -28.51 14.38
N PHE A 10 -5.22 -29.17 13.38
CA PHE A 10 -5.88 -30.23 12.63
C PHE A 10 -5.20 -31.60 12.88
N ASN A 11 -3.90 -31.71 12.61
CA ASN A 11 -3.03 -32.85 12.86
C ASN A 11 -1.86 -32.43 13.77
N GLY A 12 -1.04 -33.38 14.22
CA GLY A 12 0.16 -33.10 15.02
C GLY A 12 -0.06 -33.14 16.52
N ILE A 13 -1.15 -33.74 16.99
CA ILE A 13 -1.43 -33.87 18.44
C ILE A 13 -0.31 -34.62 19.21
N GLU A 14 0.49 -35.41 18.52
CA GLU A 14 1.67 -36.10 19.06
C GLU A 14 2.77 -35.13 19.51
N TYR A 15 2.85 -33.94 18.93
CA TYR A 15 3.82 -32.89 19.30
C TYR A 15 3.29 -31.96 20.41
N PHE A 16 2.02 -32.11 20.78
CA PHE A 16 1.35 -31.20 21.71
C PHE A 16 2.09 -31.04 23.04
N GLU A 17 2.64 -32.11 23.61
CA GLU A 17 3.28 -32.06 24.92
C GLU A 17 4.55 -31.18 24.91
N GLU A 18 5.38 -31.28 23.87
CA GLU A 18 6.56 -30.43 23.70
C GLU A 18 6.18 -28.96 23.51
N CYS A 19 5.22 -28.70 22.62
CA CYS A 19 4.67 -27.38 22.39
C CYS A 19 4.07 -26.79 23.68
N TYR A 20 3.23 -27.56 24.38
CA TYR A 20 2.58 -27.16 25.64
C TYR A 20 3.60 -26.75 26.70
N ASN A 21 4.60 -27.58 26.92
CA ASN A 21 5.65 -27.28 27.89
C ASN A 21 6.45 -26.02 27.51
N SER A 22 6.68 -25.79 26.23
CA SER A 22 7.38 -24.59 25.77
C SER A 22 6.62 -23.28 26.04
N VAL A 23 5.30 -23.33 25.98
CA VAL A 23 4.45 -22.17 26.31
C VAL A 23 4.35 -21.95 27.81
N LEU A 24 4.19 -23.02 28.60
CA LEU A 24 4.13 -22.91 30.06
C LEU A 24 5.44 -22.41 30.69
N ASN A 25 6.57 -22.73 30.07
CA ASN A 25 7.90 -22.32 30.52
C ASN A 25 8.33 -20.92 30.04
N GLN A 26 7.44 -20.14 29.43
CA GLN A 26 7.78 -18.76 29.06
C GLN A 26 8.09 -17.93 30.31
N THR A 27 9.09 -17.07 30.23
CA THR A 27 9.44 -16.15 31.35
C THR A 27 8.39 -15.06 31.53
N ASP A 28 7.81 -14.55 30.47
CA ASP A 28 6.64 -13.67 30.51
C ASP A 28 5.35 -14.52 30.55
N GLN A 29 4.64 -14.46 31.67
CA GLN A 29 3.42 -15.22 31.93
C GLN A 29 2.13 -14.44 31.66
N ASP A 30 2.19 -13.22 31.05
CA ASP A 30 1.03 -12.35 30.82
C ASP A 30 0.40 -12.59 29.42
N TYR A 31 0.04 -13.84 29.14
CA TYR A 31 -0.58 -14.28 27.89
C TYR A 31 -1.89 -15.05 28.13
N ILE A 32 -2.68 -15.22 27.06
CA ILE A 32 -3.73 -16.22 26.93
C ILE A 32 -3.46 -17.06 25.69
N TRP A 33 -3.75 -18.35 25.74
CA TRP A 33 -3.50 -19.27 24.64
C TRP A 33 -4.79 -19.88 24.10
N TYR A 34 -5.10 -19.60 22.85
CA TYR A 34 -6.25 -20.18 22.14
C TYR A 34 -5.77 -21.34 21.26
N ILE A 35 -6.36 -22.52 21.48
CA ILE A 35 -6.14 -23.71 20.65
C ILE A 35 -7.42 -23.98 19.88
N GLY A 36 -7.35 -23.83 18.56
CA GLY A 36 -8.45 -24.02 17.64
C GLY A 36 -8.41 -25.39 16.96
N VAL A 37 -9.09 -26.38 17.51
CA VAL A 37 -9.25 -27.69 16.86
C VAL A 37 -10.17 -27.53 15.66
N ASN A 38 -9.78 -28.02 14.48
CA ASN A 38 -10.56 -27.79 13.27
C ASN A 38 -10.66 -29.03 12.38
N GLY A 39 -11.74 -29.11 11.58
CA GLY A 39 -11.93 -30.12 10.54
C GLY A 39 -12.16 -31.55 11.02
N HIS A 40 -12.39 -31.76 12.30
CA HIS A 40 -12.68 -33.07 12.90
C HIS A 40 -14.20 -33.34 13.12
N GLY A 41 -15.03 -32.45 12.63
CA GLY A 41 -16.49 -32.55 12.76
C GLY A 41 -17.02 -31.96 14.07
N ASP A 42 -17.85 -32.70 14.78
CA ASP A 42 -18.51 -32.24 15.98
C ASP A 42 -17.64 -32.29 17.25
N ASP A 43 -18.20 -31.92 18.39
CA ASP A 43 -17.51 -31.88 19.68
C ASP A 43 -17.20 -33.27 20.27
N THR A 44 -17.44 -34.32 19.52
CA THR A 44 -17.16 -35.71 19.96
C THR A 44 -15.77 -36.20 19.56
N ASN A 45 -14.99 -35.41 18.77
CA ASN A 45 -13.67 -35.82 18.34
C ASN A 45 -12.70 -36.02 19.53
N GLU A 46 -11.85 -37.01 19.43
CA GLU A 46 -10.94 -37.41 20.53
C GLU A 46 -9.84 -36.35 20.80
N VAL A 47 -9.41 -35.64 19.78
CA VAL A 47 -8.40 -34.55 19.91
C VAL A 47 -8.98 -33.43 20.77
N TYR A 48 -10.20 -32.99 20.47
CA TYR A 48 -10.86 -31.93 21.23
C TYR A 48 -11.10 -32.33 22.68
N LYS A 49 -11.62 -33.56 22.92
CA LYS A 49 -11.81 -34.12 24.27
C LYS A 49 -10.52 -34.19 25.08
N LYS A 50 -9.43 -34.65 24.46
CA LYS A 50 -8.11 -34.69 25.11
C LYS A 50 -7.67 -33.31 25.54
N LEU A 51 -7.81 -32.30 24.71
CA LEU A 51 -7.43 -30.93 25.02
C LEU A 51 -8.32 -30.27 26.08
N LEU A 52 -9.62 -30.58 26.10
CA LEU A 52 -10.57 -30.09 27.12
C LEU A 52 -10.22 -30.62 28.54
N SER A 53 -9.46 -31.71 28.65
CA SER A 53 -9.00 -32.22 29.95
C SER A 53 -7.92 -31.35 30.59
N ILE A 54 -7.34 -30.41 29.85
CA ILE A 54 -6.31 -29.49 30.34
C ILE A 54 -6.95 -28.47 31.30
N LYS A 55 -6.57 -28.52 32.55
CA LYS A 55 -7.02 -27.56 33.57
C LYS A 55 -6.03 -26.41 33.71
N ASN A 56 -6.09 -25.44 32.82
CA ASN A 56 -5.27 -24.24 32.90
C ASN A 56 -6.12 -23.03 32.46
N GLU A 57 -6.28 -22.06 33.32
CA GLU A 57 -7.13 -20.86 33.12
C GLU A 57 -6.63 -19.95 31.98
N LYS A 58 -5.35 -20.08 31.61
CA LYS A 58 -4.77 -19.33 30.48
C LYS A 58 -5.03 -19.98 29.12
N ILE A 59 -5.59 -21.21 29.10
CA ILE A 59 -5.78 -21.98 27.86
C ILE A 59 -7.26 -22.07 27.53
N VAL A 60 -7.62 -21.66 26.35
CA VAL A 60 -8.98 -21.75 25.81
C VAL A 60 -8.97 -22.68 24.61
N VAL A 61 -9.65 -23.80 24.70
CA VAL A 61 -9.80 -24.76 23.60
C VAL A 61 -11.16 -24.58 22.95
N LYS A 62 -11.18 -24.43 21.64
CA LYS A 62 -12.42 -24.34 20.85
C LYS A 62 -12.39 -25.33 19.70
N ASN A 63 -13.56 -25.86 19.36
CA ASN A 63 -13.75 -26.72 18.20
C ASN A 63 -14.38 -25.91 17.08
N TYR A 64 -13.73 -25.93 15.91
CA TYR A 64 -14.20 -25.26 14.68
C TYR A 64 -14.59 -26.34 13.67
N ILE A 65 -15.85 -26.37 13.28
CA ILE A 65 -16.38 -27.33 12.31
C ILE A 65 -15.75 -27.14 10.93
N THR A 66 -15.48 -25.89 10.57
CA THR A 66 -14.90 -25.53 9.28
C THR A 66 -13.45 -26.00 9.19
N LYS A 67 -13.14 -26.81 8.18
CA LYS A 67 -11.79 -27.29 7.92
C LYS A 67 -10.93 -26.17 7.31
N GLY A 68 -9.65 -26.16 7.69
CA GLY A 68 -8.61 -25.32 7.09
C GLY A 68 -8.02 -24.29 8.07
N LYS A 69 -6.69 -24.16 8.02
CA LYS A 69 -5.90 -23.26 8.88
C LYS A 69 -6.36 -21.81 8.78
N VAL A 70 -6.54 -21.31 7.56
CA VAL A 70 -6.97 -19.93 7.28
C VAL A 70 -8.32 -19.61 7.92
N ASN A 71 -9.32 -20.47 7.68
CA ASN A 71 -10.67 -20.27 8.24
C ASN A 71 -10.62 -20.28 9.76
N THR A 72 -9.88 -21.23 10.34
CA THR A 72 -9.73 -21.34 11.80
C THR A 72 -9.07 -20.12 12.41
N LEU A 73 -7.96 -19.65 11.85
CA LEU A 73 -7.27 -18.44 12.33
C LEU A 73 -8.18 -17.20 12.24
N ASN A 74 -8.91 -17.02 11.14
CA ASN A 74 -9.83 -15.91 10.96
C ASN A 74 -11.01 -15.96 11.96
N GLU A 75 -11.49 -17.14 12.32
CA GLU A 75 -12.50 -17.29 13.38
C GLU A 75 -11.89 -17.02 14.79
N MET A 76 -10.71 -17.54 15.07
CA MET A 76 -10.03 -17.36 16.34
C MET A 76 -9.76 -15.87 16.63
N VAL A 77 -9.32 -15.10 15.64
CA VAL A 77 -9.01 -13.66 15.80
C VAL A 77 -10.24 -12.85 16.24
N LYS A 78 -11.44 -13.23 15.85
CA LYS A 78 -12.68 -12.52 16.27
C LYS A 78 -12.87 -12.50 17.79
N ASP A 79 -12.34 -13.50 18.47
CA ASP A 79 -12.43 -13.63 19.93
C ASP A 79 -11.28 -12.93 20.68
N VAL A 80 -10.21 -12.56 19.99
CA VAL A 80 -9.04 -11.91 20.58
C VAL A 80 -9.39 -10.52 21.12
N ARG A 81 -8.90 -10.23 22.34
CA ARG A 81 -9.09 -8.94 23.02
C ARG A 81 -7.77 -8.27 23.40
N THR A 82 -6.65 -8.94 23.18
CA THR A 82 -5.31 -8.39 23.43
C THR A 82 -4.85 -7.53 22.24
N PRO A 83 -3.95 -6.55 22.46
CA PRO A 83 -3.42 -5.72 21.39
C PRO A 83 -2.55 -6.49 20.39
N TYR A 84 -1.99 -7.62 20.81
CA TYR A 84 -1.12 -8.46 19.97
C TYR A 84 -1.62 -9.90 19.92
N ILE A 85 -1.29 -10.56 18.82
CA ILE A 85 -1.42 -12.01 18.63
C ILE A 85 -0.03 -12.61 18.34
N ALA A 86 0.20 -13.80 18.85
CA ALA A 86 1.36 -14.62 18.55
C ALA A 86 0.92 -15.90 17.86
N LEU A 87 1.61 -16.30 16.81
CA LEU A 87 1.29 -17.53 16.09
C LEU A 87 2.18 -18.67 16.60
N LEU A 88 1.60 -19.86 16.78
CA LEU A 88 2.31 -21.05 17.18
C LEU A 88 1.69 -22.28 16.51
N ASP A 89 2.42 -22.90 15.61
CA ASP A 89 2.05 -24.19 15.05
C ASP A 89 2.36 -25.29 16.09
N ILE A 90 1.53 -26.34 16.15
CA ILE A 90 1.55 -27.32 17.24
C ILE A 90 2.82 -28.20 17.26
N ASP A 91 3.52 -28.28 16.17
CA ASP A 91 4.76 -29.03 15.98
C ASP A 91 6.03 -28.24 16.26
N ASP A 92 5.89 -26.93 16.59
CA ASP A 92 6.99 -26.04 16.91
C ASP A 92 7.17 -25.87 18.44
N ILE A 93 8.36 -25.43 18.84
CA ILE A 93 8.74 -25.23 20.24
C ILE A 93 9.29 -23.81 20.40
N TRP A 94 8.82 -23.09 21.40
CA TRP A 94 9.34 -21.77 21.77
C TRP A 94 10.48 -21.85 22.77
N PHE A 95 11.49 -20.98 22.63
CA PHE A 95 12.47 -20.76 23.69
C PHE A 95 11.84 -20.00 24.86
N PRO A 96 12.31 -20.23 26.10
CA PRO A 96 11.64 -19.70 27.30
C PRO A 96 11.52 -18.17 27.37
N ASP A 97 12.42 -17.45 26.76
CA ASP A 97 12.53 -15.99 26.79
C ASP A 97 11.87 -15.28 25.58
N LYS A 98 11.19 -16.04 24.71
CA LYS A 98 10.60 -15.49 23.46
C LYS A 98 9.61 -14.36 23.72
N LEU A 99 8.62 -14.57 24.58
CA LEU A 99 7.60 -13.56 24.85
C LEU A 99 8.19 -12.32 25.53
N GLU A 100 9.10 -12.49 26.46
CA GLU A 100 9.78 -11.39 27.17
C GLU A 100 10.60 -10.52 26.22
N ILE A 101 11.43 -11.13 25.35
CA ILE A 101 12.27 -10.40 24.39
C ILE A 101 11.40 -9.65 23.39
N GLN A 102 10.42 -10.32 22.78
CA GLN A 102 9.57 -9.65 21.79
C GLN A 102 8.70 -8.56 22.40
N LYS A 103 8.21 -8.73 23.62
CA LYS A 103 7.49 -7.68 24.36
C LYS A 103 8.35 -6.44 24.58
N SER A 104 9.57 -6.63 25.06
CA SER A 104 10.52 -5.52 25.29
C SER A 104 10.76 -4.69 24.01
N ILE A 105 10.89 -5.36 22.87
CA ILE A 105 11.06 -4.71 21.57
C ILE A 105 9.78 -3.95 21.17
N LEU A 106 8.61 -4.60 21.24
CA LEU A 106 7.33 -3.99 20.90
C LEU A 106 6.93 -2.86 21.86
N ASP A 107 7.38 -2.90 23.11
CA ASP A 107 7.18 -1.82 24.07
C ASP A 107 8.04 -0.60 23.74
N THR A 108 9.23 -0.82 23.17
CA THR A 108 10.15 0.24 22.75
C THR A 108 9.78 0.84 21.38
N TYR A 109 9.39 -0.01 20.42
CA TYR A 109 9.12 0.35 19.04
C TYR A 109 7.63 0.08 18.69
N LYS A 110 6.76 0.95 19.17
CA LYS A 110 5.29 0.81 19.01
C LYS A 110 4.80 0.83 17.56
N GLU A 111 5.61 1.37 16.65
CA GLU A 111 5.34 1.41 15.22
C GLU A 111 5.41 0.03 14.56
N ILE A 112 6.15 -0.95 15.12
CA ILE A 112 6.23 -2.30 14.55
C ILE A 112 4.84 -2.95 14.52
N ASP A 113 4.44 -3.40 13.33
CA ASP A 113 3.18 -4.12 13.13
C ASP A 113 3.36 -5.64 13.21
N VAL A 114 4.49 -6.16 12.72
CA VAL A 114 4.84 -7.58 12.71
C VAL A 114 6.28 -7.76 13.16
N LEU A 115 6.51 -8.53 14.20
CA LEU A 115 7.83 -8.85 14.73
C LEU A 115 8.09 -10.37 14.67
N GLY A 116 8.94 -10.77 13.73
CA GLY A 116 9.46 -12.14 13.64
C GLY A 116 10.80 -12.32 14.33
N THR A 117 11.22 -13.56 14.48
CA THR A 117 12.54 -13.93 15.02
C THR A 117 13.22 -14.93 14.09
N ASN A 118 14.53 -15.10 14.23
CA ASN A 118 15.20 -16.23 13.65
C ASN A 118 14.76 -17.54 14.35
N LEU A 119 15.18 -18.67 13.85
CA LEU A 119 14.78 -20.00 14.32
C LEU A 119 15.96 -20.97 14.34
N ARG A 120 15.75 -22.11 15.00
CA ARG A 120 16.53 -23.33 14.85
C ARG A 120 15.65 -24.39 14.19
N TYR A 121 16.12 -25.01 13.13
CA TYR A 121 15.49 -26.21 12.61
C TYR A 121 15.72 -27.41 13.54
N ILE A 122 14.69 -28.26 13.72
CA ILE A 122 14.76 -29.55 14.43
C ILE A 122 14.06 -30.62 13.58
N GLY A 123 14.27 -31.88 13.90
CA GLY A 123 13.76 -33.02 13.13
C GLY A 123 14.73 -33.48 12.06
N GLU A 124 14.33 -33.48 10.80
CA GLU A 124 15.17 -33.88 9.66
C GLU A 124 16.30 -32.87 9.37
N LEU A 125 16.15 -31.63 9.78
CA LEU A 125 17.18 -30.60 9.77
C LEU A 125 17.57 -30.21 11.19
N ASN A 126 18.84 -29.82 11.37
CA ASN A 126 19.34 -29.36 12.69
C ASN A 126 20.40 -28.28 12.52
N HIS A 127 19.98 -27.05 12.23
CA HIS A 127 20.86 -25.88 12.13
C HIS A 127 20.07 -24.59 12.31
N VAL A 128 20.78 -23.48 12.48
CA VAL A 128 20.21 -22.13 12.47
C VAL A 128 20.39 -21.56 11.07
N PRO A 129 19.33 -21.23 10.33
CA PRO A 129 19.45 -20.66 8.99
C PRO A 129 19.92 -19.20 9.04
N SER A 130 20.48 -18.72 7.92
CA SER A 130 20.81 -17.31 7.74
C SER A 130 19.67 -16.61 7.00
N PHE A 131 18.66 -16.16 7.73
CA PHE A 131 17.59 -15.37 7.17
C PHE A 131 17.89 -13.86 7.22
N PRO A 132 17.30 -13.05 6.32
CA PRO A 132 17.33 -11.60 6.42
C PRO A 132 16.79 -11.11 7.77
N VAL A 133 17.46 -10.13 8.36
CA VAL A 133 17.10 -9.53 9.66
C VAL A 133 16.95 -8.01 9.53
N GLY A 134 16.27 -7.39 10.48
CA GLY A 134 15.92 -5.98 10.46
C GLY A 134 14.59 -5.73 9.74
N LEU A 135 14.48 -4.60 9.06
CA LEU A 135 13.27 -4.24 8.31
C LEU A 135 13.12 -5.14 7.09
N ILE A 136 11.98 -5.80 6.97
CA ILE A 136 11.65 -6.66 5.85
C ILE A 136 10.88 -5.85 4.80
N SER A 137 11.48 -5.69 3.63
CA SER A 137 10.92 -4.97 2.49
C SER A 137 10.20 -5.90 1.50
N LEU A 138 9.43 -5.32 0.56
CA LEU A 138 8.89 -6.05 -0.58
C LEU A 138 9.99 -6.74 -1.40
N ASP A 139 11.14 -6.08 -1.60
CA ASP A 139 12.26 -6.67 -2.34
C ASP A 139 12.81 -7.91 -1.63
N THR A 140 12.88 -7.90 -0.31
CA THR A 140 13.24 -9.08 0.49
C THR A 140 12.21 -10.21 0.28
N LEU A 141 10.92 -9.88 0.36
CA LEU A 141 9.83 -10.84 0.19
C LEU A 141 9.80 -11.44 -1.24
N PHE A 142 10.23 -10.73 -2.27
CA PHE A 142 10.36 -11.30 -3.62
C PHE A 142 11.50 -12.30 -3.76
N GLN A 143 12.47 -12.29 -2.86
CA GLN A 143 13.61 -13.21 -2.89
C GLN A 143 13.40 -14.43 -2.01
N ILE A 144 12.78 -14.26 -0.85
CA ILE A 144 12.58 -15.32 0.14
C ILE A 144 11.45 -14.95 1.11
N ASN A 145 10.76 -15.97 1.67
CA ASN A 145 9.96 -15.81 2.89
C ASN A 145 10.88 -15.93 4.13
N PRO A 146 11.28 -14.82 4.77
CA PRO A 146 12.19 -14.87 5.91
C PRO A 146 11.45 -15.02 7.25
N ILE A 147 10.13 -15.14 7.23
CA ILE A 147 9.28 -15.06 8.42
C ILE A 147 8.53 -16.38 8.61
N VAL A 148 8.96 -17.16 9.57
CA VAL A 148 8.28 -18.39 9.93
C VAL A 148 7.12 -18.09 10.88
N ASN A 149 5.98 -18.68 10.60
CA ASN A 149 4.70 -18.42 11.27
C ASN A 149 4.81 -18.42 12.79
N SER A 150 5.37 -19.49 13.38
CA SER A 150 5.53 -19.62 14.85
C SER A 150 6.51 -18.63 15.49
N SER A 151 7.28 -17.88 14.68
CA SER A 151 8.19 -16.85 15.19
C SER A 151 7.49 -15.53 15.49
N VAL A 152 6.28 -15.32 14.95
CA VAL A 152 5.65 -14.00 14.83
C VAL A 152 4.87 -13.61 16.07
N ILE A 153 5.04 -12.33 16.46
CA ILE A 153 4.05 -11.56 17.24
C ILE A 153 3.67 -10.35 16.39
N MET A 154 2.37 -10.10 16.23
CA MET A 154 1.87 -8.98 15.41
C MET A 154 0.69 -8.28 16.09
N LYS A 155 0.42 -7.03 15.71
CA LYS A 155 -0.78 -6.32 16.14
C LYS A 155 -2.03 -7.11 15.73
N THR A 156 -3.01 -7.20 16.60
CA THR A 156 -4.25 -7.94 16.34
C THR A 156 -4.97 -7.43 15.09
N SER A 157 -4.86 -6.13 14.79
CA SER A 157 -5.43 -5.50 13.60
C SER A 157 -4.84 -5.99 12.27
N VAL A 158 -3.71 -6.69 12.30
CA VAL A 158 -3.06 -7.30 11.12
C VAL A 158 -3.63 -8.67 10.80
N GLY A 159 -4.16 -9.37 11.81
CA GLY A 159 -4.56 -10.77 11.74
C GLY A 159 -5.77 -11.03 10.83
N PHE A 160 -5.51 -11.12 9.53
CA PHE A 160 -6.48 -11.59 8.54
C PHE A 160 -5.78 -12.38 7.44
N TRP A 161 -6.07 -13.67 7.34
CA TRP A 161 -5.47 -14.59 6.36
C TRP A 161 -6.37 -14.83 5.17
N ARG A 162 -5.77 -15.11 4.02
CA ARG A 162 -6.46 -15.54 2.80
C ARG A 162 -5.94 -16.91 2.36
N GLU A 163 -6.84 -17.74 1.86
CA GLU A 163 -6.44 -18.96 1.15
C GLU A 163 -5.95 -18.56 -0.23
N PHE A 164 -4.63 -18.52 -0.41
CA PHE A 164 -4.03 -18.09 -1.66
C PHE A 164 -2.75 -18.88 -1.98
N CYS A 165 -2.80 -19.71 -3.03
CA CYS A 165 -1.70 -20.53 -3.52
C CYS A 165 -1.06 -21.45 -2.45
N GLY A 166 -1.77 -21.76 -1.35
CA GLY A 166 -1.22 -22.53 -0.23
C GLY A 166 -0.10 -21.82 0.55
N LEU A 167 -0.04 -20.49 0.47
CA LEU A 167 1.01 -19.64 1.04
C LEU A 167 0.37 -18.52 1.89
N GLU A 168 -0.52 -18.88 2.82
CA GLU A 168 -1.37 -17.95 3.58
C GLU A 168 -0.59 -16.96 4.45
N ASP A 169 0.53 -17.38 5.03
CA ASP A 169 1.42 -16.55 5.81
C ASP A 169 2.23 -15.60 4.91
N TYR A 170 2.78 -16.11 3.84
CA TYR A 170 3.54 -15.31 2.87
C TYR A 170 2.66 -14.25 2.21
N ASP A 171 1.39 -14.58 1.89
CA ASP A 171 0.39 -13.64 1.43
C ASP A 171 0.14 -12.52 2.44
N LEU A 172 0.07 -12.86 3.72
CA LEU A 172 -0.10 -11.87 4.78
C LEU A 172 1.08 -10.89 4.83
N TRP A 173 2.32 -11.39 4.73
CA TRP A 173 3.51 -10.55 4.73
C TRP A 173 3.57 -9.62 3.51
N PHE A 174 3.26 -10.11 2.32
CA PHE A 174 3.17 -9.28 1.12
C PHE A 174 2.12 -8.18 1.26
N ARG A 175 0.94 -8.49 1.79
CA ARG A 175 -0.12 -7.48 2.03
C ARG A 175 0.32 -6.44 3.05
N CYS A 176 0.92 -6.86 4.15
CA CYS A 176 1.49 -5.94 5.14
C CYS A 176 2.52 -4.99 4.51
N ALA A 177 3.45 -5.50 3.70
CA ALA A 177 4.45 -4.69 3.05
C ALA A 177 3.83 -3.70 2.02
N LEU A 178 2.83 -4.13 1.26
CA LEU A 178 2.08 -3.27 0.33
C LEU A 178 1.29 -2.16 1.05
N GLU A 179 0.80 -2.43 2.26
CA GLU A 179 0.12 -1.46 3.11
C GLU A 179 1.10 -0.57 3.91
N ASN A 180 2.40 -0.65 3.63
CA ASN A 180 3.48 0.06 4.36
C ASN A 180 3.48 -0.21 5.88
N ARG A 181 3.04 -1.39 6.30
CA ARG A 181 3.19 -1.84 7.68
C ARG A 181 4.65 -2.18 7.96
N ILE A 182 5.06 -1.94 9.18
CA ILE A 182 6.45 -2.16 9.60
C ILE A 182 6.60 -3.62 10.02
N ILE A 183 7.36 -4.37 9.21
CA ILE A 183 7.71 -5.77 9.45
C ILE A 183 9.19 -5.84 9.83
N VAL A 184 9.49 -6.43 10.98
CA VAL A 184 10.87 -6.57 11.48
C VAL A 184 11.13 -8.02 11.85
N THR A 185 12.33 -8.52 11.56
CA THR A 185 12.85 -9.78 12.10
C THR A 185 14.11 -9.54 12.91
N ILE A 186 14.26 -10.26 14.02
CA ILE A 186 15.45 -10.18 14.86
C ILE A 186 16.36 -11.40 14.68
N PRO A 187 17.68 -11.25 14.87
CA PRO A 187 18.64 -12.34 14.63
C PRO A 187 18.59 -13.47 15.65
N GLN A 188 18.00 -13.25 16.83
CA GLN A 188 17.91 -14.26 17.86
C GLN A 188 16.99 -15.41 17.42
N PRO A 189 17.44 -16.67 17.50
CA PRO A 189 16.59 -17.82 17.31
C PRO A 189 15.75 -18.02 18.59
N LEU A 190 14.47 -17.71 18.53
CA LEU A 190 13.55 -17.83 19.66
C LEU A 190 12.51 -18.93 19.47
N ILE A 191 12.63 -19.73 18.40
CA ILE A 191 11.81 -20.91 18.16
C ILE A 191 12.65 -22.06 17.62
N CYS A 192 12.20 -23.29 17.88
CA CYS A 192 12.58 -24.47 17.13
C CYS A 192 11.47 -24.80 16.13
N HIS A 193 11.77 -24.75 14.83
CA HIS A 193 10.83 -25.12 13.76
C HIS A 193 11.08 -26.54 13.31
N ARG A 194 10.06 -27.38 13.39
CA ARG A 194 10.17 -28.81 13.10
C ARG A 194 9.99 -29.08 11.60
N VAL A 195 10.98 -29.76 11.02
CA VAL A 195 10.96 -30.21 9.63
C VAL A 195 10.85 -31.72 9.59
N TYR A 196 9.82 -32.23 8.91
CA TYR A 196 9.60 -33.66 8.69
C TYR A 196 8.80 -33.87 7.39
N SER A 197 8.88 -35.05 6.81
CA SER A 197 8.29 -35.36 5.51
C SER A 197 6.77 -35.17 5.43
N GLY A 198 6.06 -35.24 6.55
CA GLY A 198 4.62 -35.01 6.65
C GLY A 198 4.21 -33.56 6.98
N SER A 199 5.16 -32.63 7.13
CA SER A 199 4.85 -31.24 7.43
C SER A 199 4.17 -30.55 6.24
N ALA A 200 3.32 -29.55 6.52
CA ALA A 200 2.69 -28.74 5.48
C ALA A 200 3.72 -28.06 4.56
N PHE A 201 4.88 -27.69 5.10
CA PHE A 201 6.01 -27.14 4.37
C PHE A 201 6.57 -28.11 3.29
N ASN A 202 6.57 -29.42 3.56
CA ASN A 202 7.06 -30.46 2.65
C ASN A 202 5.96 -31.09 1.79
N SER A 203 4.68 -30.79 2.05
CA SER A 203 3.57 -31.31 1.24
C SER A 203 3.50 -30.55 -0.10
N SER A 204 4.31 -30.96 -1.05
CA SER A 204 4.62 -30.33 -2.34
C SER A 204 3.45 -30.19 -3.34
N GLY A 205 2.21 -30.47 -2.94
CA GLY A 205 1.06 -30.47 -3.85
C GLY A 205 0.15 -29.23 -3.80
N VAL A 206 0.33 -28.33 -2.84
CA VAL A 206 -0.62 -27.23 -2.56
C VAL A 206 0.00 -25.85 -2.82
N GLN A 207 1.33 -25.72 -2.75
CA GLN A 207 2.02 -24.44 -2.87
C GLN A 207 2.36 -24.13 -4.33
N ASP A 208 1.83 -23.03 -4.86
CA ASP A 208 2.15 -22.52 -6.20
C ASP A 208 2.86 -21.16 -6.08
N LEU A 209 4.18 -21.24 -5.86
CA LEU A 209 5.03 -20.06 -5.66
C LEU A 209 5.10 -19.19 -6.93
N ASP A 210 5.13 -19.82 -8.12
CA ASP A 210 5.24 -19.08 -9.38
C ASP A 210 3.98 -18.23 -9.63
N THR A 211 2.80 -18.82 -9.47
CA THR A 211 1.53 -18.07 -9.57
C THR A 211 1.44 -17.01 -8.50
N PHE A 212 1.86 -17.30 -7.27
CA PHE A 212 1.88 -16.36 -6.16
C PHE A 212 2.77 -15.14 -6.44
N ILE A 213 4.02 -15.35 -6.82
CA ILE A 213 4.98 -14.28 -7.12
C ILE A 213 4.51 -13.46 -8.32
N ASN A 214 4.04 -14.11 -9.39
CA ASN A 214 3.52 -13.43 -10.57
C ASN A 214 2.31 -12.56 -10.25
N TYR A 215 1.40 -13.02 -9.38
CA TYR A 215 0.26 -12.20 -8.93
C TYR A 215 0.74 -10.90 -8.27
N TYR A 216 1.71 -10.98 -7.34
CA TYR A 216 2.22 -9.79 -6.66
C TYR A 216 3.04 -8.88 -7.57
N ILE A 217 3.81 -9.42 -8.51
CA ILE A 217 4.48 -8.63 -9.55
C ILE A 217 3.45 -7.86 -10.38
N GLN A 218 2.39 -8.51 -10.84
CA GLN A 218 1.34 -7.84 -11.61
C GLN A 218 0.60 -6.80 -10.78
N LYS A 219 0.31 -7.10 -9.52
CA LYS A 219 -0.34 -6.16 -8.60
C LYS A 219 0.49 -4.90 -8.39
N ILE A 220 1.82 -5.03 -8.17
CA ILE A 220 2.73 -3.89 -7.98
C ILE A 220 2.90 -3.08 -9.28
N LYS A 221 2.88 -3.76 -10.43
CA LYS A 221 2.92 -3.11 -11.74
C LYS A 221 1.60 -2.43 -12.09
N SER A 222 0.49 -2.84 -11.47
CA SER A 222 -0.83 -2.29 -11.76
C SER A 222 -0.92 -0.84 -11.31
N VAL A 223 -1.15 0.04 -12.26
CA VAL A 223 -1.29 1.48 -12.05
C VAL A 223 -2.59 1.95 -12.67
N THR A 224 -3.32 2.80 -11.97
CA THR A 224 -4.42 3.59 -12.53
C THR A 224 -3.95 5.01 -12.78
N ILE A 225 -4.02 5.46 -14.02
CA ILE A 225 -3.86 6.86 -14.36
C ILE A 225 -5.20 7.57 -14.13
N VAL A 226 -5.13 8.71 -13.47
CA VAL A 226 -6.28 9.60 -13.26
C VAL A 226 -6.04 10.89 -14.03
N SER A 227 -6.98 11.25 -14.86
CA SER A 227 -6.92 12.47 -15.65
C SER A 227 -8.27 13.17 -15.66
N ALA A 228 -8.28 14.45 -15.97
CA ALA A 228 -9.52 15.21 -16.11
C ALA A 228 -9.41 16.27 -17.20
N TYR A 229 -10.51 16.49 -17.90
CA TYR A 229 -10.66 17.61 -18.80
C TYR A 229 -12.08 18.17 -18.76
N PHE A 230 -12.15 19.48 -18.52
CA PHE A 230 -13.37 20.26 -18.62
C PHE A 230 -13.08 21.47 -19.50
N PRO A 231 -13.90 21.72 -20.56
CA PRO A 231 -13.72 22.90 -21.39
C PRO A 231 -13.76 24.18 -20.56
N MET A 232 -12.66 24.91 -20.57
CA MET A 232 -12.55 26.19 -19.86
C MET A 232 -11.55 27.11 -20.53
N LYS A 233 -11.68 28.42 -20.29
CA LYS A 233 -10.68 29.39 -20.74
C LYS A 233 -9.35 29.15 -20.02
N SER A 234 -8.31 28.90 -20.80
CA SER A 234 -6.95 28.67 -20.29
C SER A 234 -5.91 29.30 -21.24
N LYS A 235 -4.60 29.07 -20.97
CA LYS A 235 -3.50 29.56 -21.82
C LYS A 235 -3.59 29.08 -23.28
N PHE A 236 -4.13 27.88 -23.50
CA PHE A 236 -4.25 27.27 -24.82
C PHE A 236 -5.73 27.12 -25.21
N SER A 237 -6.02 27.14 -26.51
CA SER A 237 -7.38 26.94 -27.02
C SER A 237 -7.82 25.45 -26.87
N GLU A 238 -9.12 25.22 -26.91
CA GLU A 238 -9.72 23.88 -26.88
C GLU A 238 -9.16 22.97 -27.97
N ILE A 239 -8.89 23.51 -29.19
CA ILE A 239 -8.31 22.75 -30.31
C ILE A 239 -6.93 22.18 -29.95
N HIS A 240 -6.12 22.89 -29.15
CA HIS A 240 -4.83 22.39 -28.71
C HIS A 240 -5.03 21.23 -27.70
N TYR A 241 -5.96 21.38 -26.77
CA TYR A 241 -6.25 20.30 -25.80
C TYR A 241 -6.80 19.06 -26.49
N LEU A 242 -7.70 19.20 -27.47
CA LEU A 242 -8.21 18.07 -28.26
C LEU A 242 -7.08 17.29 -28.91
N ARG A 243 -6.11 17.99 -29.51
CA ARG A 243 -4.95 17.36 -30.17
C ARG A 243 -4.05 16.64 -29.14
N TRP A 244 -3.86 17.22 -27.95
CA TRP A 244 -3.03 16.60 -26.93
C TRP A 244 -3.73 15.41 -26.26
N ILE A 245 -5.03 15.45 -26.11
CA ILE A 245 -5.85 14.35 -25.55
C ILE A 245 -5.84 13.13 -26.48
N GLU A 246 -5.61 13.29 -27.78
CA GLU A 246 -5.40 12.16 -28.71
C GLU A 246 -4.25 11.23 -28.28
N PHE A 247 -3.30 11.71 -27.47
CA PHE A 247 -2.26 10.91 -26.86
C PHE A 247 -2.80 9.65 -26.15
N TRP A 248 -3.94 9.76 -25.48
CA TRP A 248 -4.55 8.65 -24.76
C TRP A 248 -4.99 7.49 -25.67
N LYS A 249 -5.12 7.70 -26.97
CA LYS A 249 -5.36 6.64 -27.93
C LYS A 249 -4.19 5.65 -27.99
N GLU A 250 -2.98 6.16 -27.91
CA GLU A 250 -1.75 5.37 -28.11
C GLU A 250 -1.29 4.66 -26.84
N VAL A 251 -1.60 5.18 -25.67
CA VAL A 251 -1.10 4.65 -24.39
C VAL A 251 -1.92 3.45 -23.92
N ASP A 252 -1.25 2.34 -23.66
CA ASP A 252 -1.86 1.14 -23.09
C ASP A 252 -1.84 1.18 -21.55
N CYS A 253 -2.84 1.80 -20.95
CA CYS A 253 -2.94 2.00 -19.51
C CYS A 253 -4.37 1.87 -18.99
N ASN A 254 -4.51 1.56 -17.70
CA ASN A 254 -5.77 1.73 -16.97
C ASN A 254 -6.00 3.22 -16.74
N LEU A 255 -7.08 3.77 -17.26
CA LEU A 255 -7.39 5.20 -17.25
C LEU A 255 -8.74 5.46 -16.58
N VAL A 256 -8.75 6.26 -15.53
CA VAL A 256 -9.96 6.92 -15.01
C VAL A 256 -9.96 8.35 -15.49
N PHE A 257 -10.98 8.74 -16.23
CA PHE A 257 -11.05 10.05 -16.86
C PHE A 257 -12.29 10.80 -16.41
N PHE A 258 -12.10 11.95 -15.75
CA PHE A 258 -13.18 12.83 -15.30
C PHE A 258 -13.47 13.87 -16.37
N THR A 259 -14.75 14.06 -16.71
CA THR A 259 -15.13 15.03 -17.75
C THR A 259 -16.60 15.38 -17.70
N SER A 260 -17.00 16.37 -18.53
CA SER A 260 -18.41 16.77 -18.70
C SER A 260 -19.19 15.79 -19.58
N THR A 261 -20.51 15.87 -19.52
CA THR A 261 -21.43 15.09 -20.38
C THR A 261 -21.13 15.27 -21.86
N GLU A 262 -20.79 16.50 -22.27
CA GLU A 262 -20.53 16.81 -23.69
C GLU A 262 -19.19 16.21 -24.16
N PHE A 263 -18.21 16.10 -23.28
CA PHE A 263 -16.86 15.62 -23.63
C PHE A 263 -16.67 14.12 -23.49
N ALA A 264 -17.50 13.46 -22.68
CA ALA A 264 -17.41 12.01 -22.46
C ALA A 264 -17.45 11.17 -23.75
N PRO A 265 -18.29 11.45 -24.77
CA PRO A 265 -18.27 10.72 -26.03
C PRO A 265 -16.93 10.84 -26.79
N ILE A 266 -16.26 11.98 -26.69
CA ILE A 266 -14.96 12.21 -27.34
C ILE A 266 -13.90 11.30 -26.71
N ILE A 267 -13.84 11.25 -25.37
CA ILE A 267 -12.92 10.35 -24.67
C ILE A 267 -13.24 8.88 -24.95
N ALA A 268 -14.52 8.51 -24.97
CA ALA A 268 -14.94 7.16 -25.30
C ALA A 268 -14.51 6.74 -26.72
N ASN A 269 -14.58 7.65 -27.68
CA ASN A 269 -14.13 7.41 -29.06
C ASN A 269 -12.60 7.30 -29.13
N ILE A 270 -11.85 8.16 -28.45
CA ILE A 270 -10.38 8.10 -28.38
C ILE A 270 -9.92 6.76 -27.79
N ARG A 271 -10.65 6.25 -26.81
CA ARG A 271 -10.34 5.02 -26.08
C ARG A 271 -11.11 3.78 -26.55
N GLN A 272 -11.73 3.84 -27.73
CA GLN A 272 -12.61 2.76 -28.25
C GLN A 272 -11.95 1.38 -28.28
N ASP A 273 -10.65 1.31 -28.58
CA ASP A 273 -9.89 0.05 -28.64
C ASP A 273 -9.36 -0.41 -27.26
N LYS A 274 -9.63 0.36 -26.19
CA LYS A 274 -9.18 0.14 -24.82
C LYS A 274 -10.30 0.35 -23.81
N LYS A 275 -11.53 -0.06 -24.15
CA LYS A 275 -12.73 0.11 -23.32
C LYS A 275 -12.61 -0.57 -21.96
N ASP A 276 -12.04 -1.75 -21.93
CA ASP A 276 -11.76 -2.55 -20.74
C ASP A 276 -10.75 -1.91 -19.78
N LYS A 277 -9.91 -1.01 -20.32
CA LYS A 277 -8.90 -0.24 -19.58
C LYS A 277 -9.31 1.22 -19.35
N THR A 278 -10.58 1.57 -19.56
CA THR A 278 -11.04 2.97 -19.48
C THR A 278 -12.33 3.08 -18.67
N HIS A 279 -12.29 3.91 -17.63
CA HIS A 279 -13.46 4.25 -16.83
C HIS A 279 -13.69 5.77 -16.89
N ILE A 280 -14.76 6.18 -17.55
CA ILE A 280 -15.12 7.60 -17.70
C ILE A 280 -16.12 7.96 -16.61
N ILE A 281 -15.78 8.98 -15.82
CA ILE A 281 -16.65 9.54 -14.78
C ILE A 281 -17.18 10.88 -15.28
N VAL A 282 -18.47 10.89 -15.58
CA VAL A 282 -19.17 12.09 -16.03
C VAL A 282 -19.66 12.89 -14.84
N MET A 283 -19.32 14.17 -14.79
CA MET A 283 -19.77 15.08 -13.73
C MET A 283 -19.80 16.53 -14.24
N ASN A 284 -20.58 17.38 -13.57
CA ASN A 284 -20.49 18.82 -13.82
C ASN A 284 -19.25 19.39 -13.13
N PHE A 285 -18.59 20.33 -13.76
CA PHE A 285 -17.42 20.99 -13.18
C PHE A 285 -17.75 21.70 -11.84
N ASN A 286 -18.94 22.28 -11.73
CA ASN A 286 -19.40 22.94 -10.52
C ASN A 286 -19.67 21.95 -9.34
N ASP A 287 -19.72 20.64 -9.61
CA ASP A 287 -19.88 19.61 -8.58
C ASP A 287 -18.54 19.18 -7.95
N CYS A 288 -17.42 19.74 -8.42
CA CYS A 288 -16.09 19.52 -7.85
C CYS A 288 -16.04 19.91 -6.37
N ILE A 289 -15.23 19.20 -5.60
CA ILE A 289 -14.99 19.50 -4.17
C ILE A 289 -14.44 20.90 -3.98
N ALA A 290 -13.65 21.39 -4.94
CA ALA A 290 -13.14 22.77 -4.97
C ALA A 290 -14.24 23.82 -4.76
N PHE A 291 -15.42 23.64 -5.38
CA PHE A 291 -16.55 24.58 -5.25
C PHE A 291 -17.48 24.27 -4.07
N LYS A 292 -17.46 23.05 -3.56
CA LYS A 292 -18.18 22.69 -2.34
C LYS A 292 -17.48 23.19 -1.08
N LYS A 293 -16.16 23.21 -1.10
CA LYS A 293 -15.31 23.61 0.04
C LYS A 293 -15.01 25.11 0.04
N TYR A 294 -14.85 25.70 -1.14
CA TYR A 294 -14.54 27.11 -1.34
C TYR A 294 -15.50 27.70 -2.37
N SER A 295 -16.08 28.88 -2.06
CA SER A 295 -17.03 29.54 -2.96
C SER A 295 -16.36 29.95 -4.29
N SER A 296 -17.17 30.18 -5.32
CA SER A 296 -16.67 30.74 -6.59
C SER A 296 -16.01 32.12 -6.38
N GLU A 297 -16.53 32.92 -5.46
CA GLU A 297 -15.96 34.22 -5.08
C GLU A 297 -14.55 34.06 -4.47
N PHE A 298 -14.33 33.04 -3.64
CA PHE A 298 -13.00 32.72 -3.12
C PHE A 298 -11.98 32.52 -4.26
N TRP A 299 -12.34 31.74 -5.28
CA TRP A 299 -11.46 31.49 -6.42
C TRP A 299 -11.25 32.73 -7.29
N ILE A 300 -12.27 33.60 -7.41
CA ILE A 300 -12.15 34.90 -8.12
C ILE A 300 -11.14 35.77 -7.40
N ASN A 301 -11.22 35.86 -6.07
CA ASN A 301 -10.32 36.68 -5.26
C ASN A 301 -8.87 36.21 -5.31
N GLN A 302 -8.63 34.92 -5.55
CA GLN A 302 -7.26 34.40 -5.76
C GLN A 302 -6.55 35.05 -6.95
N LYS A 303 -7.27 35.58 -7.92
CA LYS A 303 -6.68 36.25 -9.09
C LYS A 303 -5.88 37.50 -8.74
N GLU A 304 -6.23 38.19 -7.64
CA GLU A 304 -5.51 39.36 -7.15
C GLU A 304 -4.08 39.03 -6.69
N TYR A 305 -3.87 37.79 -6.26
CA TYR A 305 -2.57 37.29 -5.78
C TYR A 305 -1.74 36.58 -6.89
N ASP A 306 -2.31 36.36 -8.09
CA ASP A 306 -1.62 35.69 -9.20
C ASP A 306 -0.75 36.66 -10.00
N HIS A 307 0.55 36.54 -9.87
CA HIS A 307 1.52 37.37 -10.60
C HIS A 307 1.57 37.08 -12.10
N GLU A 308 1.08 35.90 -12.56
CA GLU A 308 1.14 35.52 -13.98
C GLU A 308 -0.08 36.05 -14.78
N HIS A 309 -1.13 36.54 -14.14
CA HIS A 309 -2.31 37.26 -14.68
C HIS A 309 -3.14 36.56 -15.78
N TYR A 310 -2.63 35.53 -16.45
CA TYR A 310 -3.33 34.81 -17.53
C TYR A 310 -4.14 33.60 -17.06
N HIS A 311 -3.99 33.18 -15.83
CA HIS A 311 -4.77 32.10 -15.25
C HIS A 311 -6.20 32.54 -14.92
N THR A 312 -7.09 31.57 -14.83
CA THR A 312 -8.51 31.83 -14.50
C THR A 312 -8.91 31.20 -13.18
N PRO A 313 -9.94 31.70 -12.50
CA PRO A 313 -10.46 31.10 -11.26
C PRO A 313 -10.81 29.60 -11.42
N SER A 314 -11.37 29.21 -12.58
CA SER A 314 -11.66 27.82 -12.90
C SER A 314 -10.39 26.95 -12.98
N LEU A 315 -9.27 27.54 -13.43
CA LEU A 315 -8.00 26.84 -13.49
C LEU A 315 -7.43 26.61 -12.08
N TYR A 316 -7.59 27.56 -11.15
CA TYR A 316 -7.22 27.35 -9.75
C TYR A 316 -8.03 26.25 -9.09
N ALA A 317 -9.34 26.22 -9.34
CA ALA A 317 -10.23 25.19 -8.82
C ALA A 317 -9.85 23.80 -9.35
N ILE A 318 -9.52 23.65 -10.66
CA ILE A 318 -9.11 22.35 -11.23
C ILE A 318 -7.77 21.88 -10.68
N TRP A 319 -6.82 22.79 -10.42
CA TRP A 319 -5.52 22.42 -9.82
C TRP A 319 -5.68 21.92 -8.38
N TYR A 320 -6.56 22.53 -7.60
CA TYR A 320 -6.94 22.01 -6.28
C TYR A 320 -7.62 20.63 -6.42
N GLU A 321 -8.51 20.47 -7.41
CA GLU A 321 -9.32 19.26 -7.57
C GLU A 321 -8.51 18.02 -7.97
N LYS A 322 -7.29 18.16 -8.51
CA LYS A 322 -6.42 17.02 -8.91
C LYS A 322 -6.38 15.91 -7.87
N LYS A 323 -6.11 16.27 -6.62
CA LYS A 323 -6.04 15.31 -5.52
C LYS A 323 -7.39 14.69 -5.18
N GLU A 324 -8.49 15.40 -5.36
CA GLU A 324 -9.84 14.89 -5.11
C GLU A 324 -10.29 13.93 -6.21
N PHE A 325 -9.91 14.19 -7.49
CA PHE A 325 -10.11 13.22 -8.56
C PHE A 325 -9.37 11.91 -8.28
N VAL A 326 -8.12 11.99 -7.81
CA VAL A 326 -7.36 10.79 -7.46
C VAL A 326 -7.96 10.09 -6.24
N ARG A 327 -8.39 10.83 -5.20
CA ARG A 327 -9.08 10.27 -4.04
C ARG A 327 -10.33 9.51 -4.46
N LYS A 328 -11.17 10.10 -5.30
CA LYS A 328 -12.38 9.45 -5.84
C LYS A 328 -12.05 8.22 -6.68
N ALA A 329 -10.98 8.26 -7.48
CA ALA A 329 -10.53 7.11 -8.25
C ALA A 329 -10.01 5.98 -7.34
N ILE A 330 -9.36 6.29 -6.22
CA ILE A 330 -8.92 5.34 -5.19
C ILE A 330 -10.13 4.69 -4.50
N ASP A 331 -11.13 5.49 -4.11
CA ASP A 331 -12.34 4.99 -3.44
C ASP A 331 -13.10 3.99 -4.30
N ILE A 332 -13.22 4.27 -5.60
CA ILE A 332 -13.86 3.37 -6.57
C ILE A 332 -12.96 2.17 -6.87
N ASN A 333 -11.67 2.40 -7.00
CA ASN A 333 -10.61 1.47 -7.38
C ASN A 333 -11.02 0.47 -8.49
N TYR A 334 -11.57 0.98 -9.58
CA TYR A 334 -12.20 0.22 -10.66
C TYR A 334 -11.29 -0.88 -11.25
N PHE A 335 -9.98 -0.63 -11.29
CA PHE A 335 -8.99 -1.56 -11.86
C PHE A 335 -8.22 -2.36 -10.79
N GLY A 336 -8.54 -2.24 -9.50
CA GLY A 336 -7.85 -2.94 -8.43
C GLY A 336 -6.37 -2.57 -8.27
N SER A 337 -5.99 -1.33 -8.62
CA SER A 337 -4.60 -0.88 -8.61
C SER A 337 -4.13 -0.49 -7.22
N GLU A 338 -2.83 -0.68 -6.95
CA GLU A 338 -2.17 -0.21 -5.73
C GLU A 338 -1.51 1.16 -5.91
N LYS A 339 -1.24 1.55 -7.16
CA LYS A 339 -0.58 2.81 -7.51
C LYS A 339 -1.48 3.66 -8.38
N PHE A 340 -1.43 4.96 -8.12
CA PHE A 340 -2.22 5.95 -8.85
C PHE A 340 -1.32 7.07 -9.34
N VAL A 341 -1.60 7.55 -10.54
CA VAL A 341 -0.88 8.65 -11.18
C VAL A 341 -1.88 9.69 -11.61
N TRP A 342 -1.78 10.89 -11.06
CA TRP A 342 -2.38 12.04 -11.70
C TRP A 342 -1.58 12.37 -12.94
N CYS A 343 -2.26 12.62 -14.06
CA CYS A 343 -1.65 13.05 -15.30
C CYS A 343 -2.56 14.08 -15.99
N ASP A 344 -2.03 15.27 -16.21
CA ASP A 344 -2.78 16.31 -16.93
C ASP A 344 -3.21 15.81 -18.32
N ALA A 345 -4.45 16.05 -18.72
CA ALA A 345 -5.02 15.53 -19.96
C ALA A 345 -4.22 15.93 -21.22
N GLY A 346 -3.61 17.10 -21.21
CA GLY A 346 -2.75 17.62 -22.26
C GLY A 346 -1.26 17.46 -22.00
N ILE A 347 -0.82 16.38 -21.35
CA ILE A 347 0.58 16.18 -20.96
C ILE A 347 1.51 15.97 -22.16
N CYS A 348 1.06 15.27 -23.20
CA CYS A 348 1.85 15.00 -24.39
C CYS A 348 1.62 16.07 -25.46
N ARG A 349 2.46 17.07 -25.50
CA ARG A 349 2.32 18.24 -26.40
C ARG A 349 3.02 18.12 -27.74
N ASN A 350 3.92 17.15 -27.88
CA ASN A 350 4.61 16.85 -29.14
C ASN A 350 4.27 15.43 -29.60
N LYS A 351 3.83 15.29 -30.87
CA LYS A 351 3.48 14.00 -31.46
C LYS A 351 4.66 13.03 -31.53
N GLU A 352 5.87 13.52 -31.69
CA GLU A 352 7.10 12.71 -31.69
C GLU A 352 7.32 12.01 -30.36
N TRP A 353 6.88 12.58 -29.24
CA TRP A 353 6.99 11.98 -27.92
C TRP A 353 6.14 10.73 -27.76
N ILE A 354 5.05 10.61 -28.52
CA ILE A 354 4.12 9.48 -28.44
C ILE A 354 4.86 8.16 -28.64
N HIS A 355 5.83 8.13 -29.56
CA HIS A 355 6.60 6.92 -29.83
C HIS A 355 7.40 6.44 -28.59
N HIS A 356 7.94 7.37 -27.82
CA HIS A 356 8.74 7.09 -26.62
C HIS A 356 7.91 6.89 -25.35
N THR A 357 6.63 7.22 -25.39
CA THR A 357 5.75 7.24 -24.22
C THR A 357 4.59 6.25 -24.28
N LYS A 358 4.58 5.34 -25.27
CA LYS A 358 3.55 4.31 -25.41
C LYS A 358 3.41 3.40 -24.19
N SER A 359 4.51 3.15 -23.49
CA SER A 359 4.56 2.30 -22.27
C SER A 359 4.24 3.06 -20.99
N PHE A 360 3.77 4.32 -21.09
CA PHE A 360 3.33 5.06 -19.92
C PHE A 360 2.10 4.36 -19.30
N VAL A 361 2.12 3.86 -18.09
CA VAL A 361 3.07 4.10 -17.01
C VAL A 361 3.69 2.78 -16.54
N ASN A 362 4.98 2.79 -16.23
CA ASN A 362 5.66 1.68 -15.59
C ASN A 362 5.56 1.81 -14.05
N GLY A 363 4.73 0.98 -13.42
CA GLY A 363 4.49 1.00 -11.98
C GLY A 363 5.73 0.70 -11.12
N LEU A 364 6.75 0.02 -11.67
CA LEU A 364 8.00 -0.24 -10.95
C LEU A 364 8.83 1.03 -10.72
N ARG A 365 8.60 2.08 -11.52
CA ARG A 365 9.24 3.39 -11.37
C ARG A 365 8.61 4.27 -10.28
N ILE A 366 7.42 3.90 -9.78
CA ILE A 366 6.73 4.63 -8.72
C ILE A 366 7.17 4.05 -7.38
N PRO A 367 7.76 4.84 -6.47
CA PRO A 367 8.15 4.39 -5.14
C PRO A 367 6.95 3.81 -4.36
N ASN A 368 7.18 2.79 -3.54
CA ASN A 368 6.14 2.21 -2.69
C ASN A 368 5.94 3.04 -1.40
N ASP A 369 6.99 3.67 -0.92
CA ASP A 369 7.05 4.34 0.38
C ASP A 369 7.06 5.87 0.33
N LYS A 370 7.15 6.46 -0.87
CA LYS A 370 7.24 7.91 -1.08
C LYS A 370 6.32 8.41 -2.18
N PHE A 371 6.04 9.71 -2.15
CA PHE A 371 5.25 10.41 -3.16
C PHE A 371 6.19 11.01 -4.20
N LEU A 372 6.05 10.62 -5.47
CA LEU A 372 6.93 11.03 -6.56
C LEU A 372 6.44 12.34 -7.21
N ILE A 373 7.33 13.32 -7.23
CA ILE A 373 7.10 14.62 -7.89
C ILE A 373 8.30 15.03 -8.73
N LEU A 374 8.06 15.85 -9.75
CA LEU A 374 9.11 16.42 -10.60
C LEU A 374 9.71 17.67 -9.96
N ARG A 375 11.03 17.74 -9.83
CA ARG A 375 11.76 18.96 -9.49
C ARG A 375 12.13 19.71 -10.78
N ILE A 376 11.64 20.93 -10.92
CA ILE A 376 11.93 21.79 -12.07
C ILE A 376 13.18 22.63 -11.82
N THR A 377 13.24 23.27 -10.67
CA THR A 377 14.38 24.09 -10.20
C THR A 377 14.77 23.66 -8.79
N ASP A 378 16.03 23.96 -8.42
CA ASP A 378 16.48 23.75 -7.05
C ASP A 378 15.82 24.77 -6.11
N PHE A 379 15.42 24.32 -4.94
CA PHE A 379 14.83 25.14 -3.88
C PHE A 379 15.12 24.51 -2.52
N GLU A 380 15.38 25.34 -1.53
CA GLU A 380 15.75 24.87 -0.19
C GLU A 380 14.86 25.47 0.91
N ASP A 381 14.28 26.64 0.67
CA ASP A 381 13.43 27.33 1.65
C ASP A 381 12.16 27.92 1.02
N GLU A 382 11.25 28.48 1.88
CA GLU A 382 9.98 29.06 1.42
C GLU A 382 10.16 30.34 0.58
N LYS A 383 11.32 31.00 0.62
CA LYS A 383 11.56 32.22 -0.16
C LYS A 383 11.71 31.89 -1.64
N ASP A 384 12.24 30.70 -1.95
CA ASP A 384 12.38 30.21 -3.32
C ASP A 384 11.03 30.01 -4.02
N LEU A 385 9.95 29.83 -3.23
CA LEU A 385 8.63 29.47 -3.75
C LEU A 385 7.79 30.67 -4.23
N GLN A 386 8.21 31.91 -3.94
CA GLN A 386 7.35 33.08 -4.17
C GLN A 386 7.19 33.45 -5.64
N HIS A 387 8.18 33.14 -6.48
CA HIS A 387 8.22 33.58 -7.88
C HIS A 387 8.64 32.49 -8.86
N ILE A 388 8.94 31.26 -8.41
CA ILE A 388 9.51 30.21 -9.22
C ILE A 388 8.65 28.93 -9.13
N ASN A 389 8.42 28.30 -10.27
CA ASN A 389 7.80 26.99 -10.31
C ASN A 389 8.87 25.93 -9.97
N CYS A 390 8.95 25.55 -8.70
CA CYS A 390 9.98 24.63 -8.22
C CYS A 390 9.67 23.17 -8.57
N VAL A 391 8.40 22.81 -8.62
CA VAL A 391 7.94 21.44 -8.89
C VAL A 391 6.94 21.40 -10.04
N GLY A 392 6.85 20.26 -10.71
CA GLY A 392 5.85 20.01 -11.77
C GLY A 392 4.56 19.45 -11.18
N GLY A 393 3.42 20.05 -11.54
CA GLY A 393 2.09 19.57 -11.15
C GLY A 393 1.37 18.72 -12.20
N GLY A 394 2.00 18.51 -13.38
CA GLY A 394 1.36 17.80 -14.48
C GLY A 394 1.34 16.29 -14.35
N ILE A 395 2.31 15.70 -13.63
CA ILE A 395 2.36 14.30 -13.25
C ILE A 395 2.73 14.21 -11.77
N LEU A 396 1.90 13.47 -11.03
CA LEU A 396 2.10 13.18 -9.60
C LEU A 396 1.82 11.68 -9.41
N ALA A 397 2.68 10.95 -8.71
CA ALA A 397 2.54 9.49 -8.63
C ALA A 397 2.87 8.94 -7.25
N ALA A 398 2.05 8.01 -6.76
CA ALA A 398 2.27 7.33 -5.49
C ALA A 398 1.37 6.08 -5.35
N THR A 399 1.57 5.34 -4.27
CA THR A 399 0.60 4.34 -3.80
C THR A 399 -0.68 5.02 -3.29
N LYS A 400 -1.79 4.26 -3.21
CA LYS A 400 -3.08 4.77 -2.70
C LYS A 400 -2.95 5.42 -1.32
N ASP A 401 -2.23 4.80 -0.38
CA ASP A 401 -2.08 5.33 0.99
C ASP A 401 -1.30 6.64 1.03
N LYS A 402 -0.26 6.77 0.18
CA LYS A 402 0.49 8.02 0.07
C LYS A 402 -0.34 9.12 -0.57
N TRP A 403 -1.21 8.78 -1.53
CA TRP A 403 -2.15 9.75 -2.11
C TRP A 403 -3.15 10.27 -1.10
N LEU A 404 -3.74 9.41 -0.26
CA LEU A 404 -4.68 9.83 0.78
C LEU A 404 -4.00 10.78 1.79
N LYS A 405 -2.81 10.40 2.27
CA LYS A 405 -2.01 11.27 3.15
C LYS A 405 -1.60 12.59 2.48
N PHE A 406 -1.24 12.54 1.20
CA PHE A 406 -0.91 13.73 0.42
C PHE A 406 -2.10 14.68 0.35
N ALA A 407 -3.29 14.18 0.05
CA ALA A 407 -4.49 14.99 -0.08
C ALA A 407 -4.88 15.67 1.24
N ASP A 408 -4.74 14.97 2.37
CA ASP A 408 -4.99 15.54 3.70
C ASP A 408 -3.95 16.63 4.05
N ASN A 409 -2.67 16.36 3.80
CA ASN A 409 -1.58 17.32 4.04
C ASN A 409 -1.69 18.55 3.13
N TYR A 410 -2.14 18.38 1.89
CA TYR A 410 -2.39 19.47 0.96
C TYR A 410 -3.41 20.45 1.55
N ASP A 411 -4.51 19.94 2.09
CA ASP A 411 -5.55 20.77 2.72
C ASP A 411 -5.04 21.51 3.96
N ILE A 412 -4.18 20.88 4.76
CA ILE A 412 -3.54 21.51 5.92
C ILE A 412 -2.67 22.69 5.47
N VAL A 413 -1.78 22.47 4.50
CA VAL A 413 -0.88 23.53 4.01
C VAL A 413 -1.68 24.64 3.30
N MET A 414 -2.70 24.29 2.52
CA MET A 414 -3.55 25.27 1.88
C MET A 414 -4.26 26.16 2.92
N LYS A 415 -4.78 25.57 4.02
CA LYS A 415 -5.38 26.32 5.10
C LYS A 415 -4.41 27.31 5.74
N GLU A 416 -3.16 26.89 6.00
CA GLU A 416 -2.13 27.79 6.51
C GLU A 416 -1.84 28.98 5.58
N PHE A 417 -1.90 28.75 4.27
CA PHE A 417 -1.72 29.81 3.28
C PHE A 417 -2.91 30.79 3.30
N ILE A 418 -4.15 30.26 3.39
CA ILE A 418 -5.36 31.09 3.50
C ILE A 418 -5.31 31.92 4.76
N ASP A 419 -4.98 31.35 5.91
CA ASP A 419 -4.89 32.05 7.21
C ASP A 419 -3.82 33.16 7.21
N LYS A 420 -2.81 33.04 6.33
CA LYS A 420 -1.75 34.04 6.13
C LYS A 420 -2.01 34.97 4.93
N ASN A 421 -3.20 34.95 4.33
CA ASN A 421 -3.56 35.71 3.13
C ASN A 421 -2.56 35.52 1.97
N LYS A 422 -2.06 34.26 1.76
CA LYS A 422 -1.16 33.90 0.66
C LYS A 422 -1.95 33.30 -0.50
N PHE A 423 -1.39 33.40 -1.72
CA PHE A 423 -1.94 32.80 -2.92
C PHE A 423 -2.00 31.27 -2.84
N VAL A 424 -3.17 30.70 -3.10
CA VAL A 424 -3.41 29.24 -3.09
C VAL A 424 -3.88 28.70 -4.45
N GLY A 425 -3.94 29.54 -5.47
CA GLY A 425 -4.42 29.15 -6.80
C GLY A 425 -3.46 28.24 -7.57
N LYS A 426 -2.21 28.03 -7.10
CA LYS A 426 -1.19 27.20 -7.76
C LYS A 426 -0.88 25.96 -6.92
N ASP A 427 -1.17 24.78 -7.46
CA ASP A 427 -0.85 23.49 -6.81
C ASP A 427 0.65 23.31 -6.56
N GLN A 428 1.49 23.76 -7.46
CA GLN A 428 2.95 23.65 -7.40
C GLN A 428 3.54 24.31 -6.15
N THR A 429 3.07 25.49 -5.78
CA THR A 429 3.53 26.21 -4.58
C THR A 429 3.15 25.46 -3.30
N ILE A 430 1.93 24.93 -3.24
CA ILE A 430 1.47 24.12 -2.11
C ILE A 430 2.30 22.84 -2.01
N ILE A 431 2.50 22.11 -3.13
CA ILE A 431 3.28 20.87 -3.17
C ILE A 431 4.73 21.10 -2.76
N ALA A 432 5.37 22.18 -3.26
CA ALA A 432 6.74 22.51 -2.89
C ALA A 432 6.86 22.84 -1.38
N THR A 433 5.86 23.53 -0.82
CA THR A 433 5.81 23.79 0.64
C THR A 433 5.63 22.50 1.44
N MET A 434 4.79 21.58 0.98
CA MET A 434 4.63 20.26 1.60
C MET A 434 5.96 19.50 1.62
N TYR A 435 6.72 19.54 0.52
CA TYR A 435 8.05 18.94 0.44
C TYR A 435 9.01 19.54 1.47
N LEU A 436 9.09 20.88 1.57
CA LEU A 436 9.96 21.53 2.54
C LEU A 436 9.63 21.16 3.99
N LYS A 437 8.34 20.95 4.30
CA LYS A 437 7.88 20.54 5.63
C LYS A 437 8.17 19.07 5.95
N ASN A 438 8.18 18.20 4.95
CA ASN A 438 8.39 16.76 5.15
C ASN A 438 9.10 16.14 3.94
N LYS A 439 10.42 16.33 3.85
CA LYS A 439 11.25 15.85 2.74
C LYS A 439 11.21 14.32 2.61
N ASP A 440 11.10 13.60 3.71
CA ASP A 440 11.10 12.12 3.72
C ASP A 440 9.84 11.52 3.10
N PHE A 441 8.75 12.27 3.05
CA PHE A 441 7.52 11.82 2.40
C PHE A 441 7.62 11.79 0.87
N PHE A 442 8.56 12.53 0.27
CA PHE A 442 8.65 12.71 -1.17
C PHE A 442 9.92 12.12 -1.78
N THR A 443 9.81 11.73 -3.04
CA THR A 443 10.93 11.55 -3.96
C THR A 443 10.87 12.65 -5.00
N LEU A 444 11.91 13.47 -5.05
CA LEU A 444 12.09 14.49 -6.09
C LEU A 444 12.82 13.87 -7.28
N PHE A 445 12.13 13.72 -8.40
CA PHE A 445 12.76 13.34 -9.66
C PHE A 445 13.36 14.60 -10.32
N PRO A 446 14.66 14.63 -10.63
CA PRO A 446 15.26 15.78 -11.29
C PRO A 446 14.81 15.89 -12.74
N CYS A 447 14.53 17.10 -13.22
CA CYS A 447 14.22 17.30 -14.63
C CYS A 447 15.45 17.00 -15.52
N TYR A 448 15.20 16.49 -16.71
CA TYR A 448 16.23 16.28 -17.74
C TYR A 448 16.64 17.62 -18.36
N LYS A 449 17.81 18.13 -17.99
CA LYS A 449 18.30 19.44 -18.48
C LYS A 449 19.04 19.39 -19.83
N ASN A 450 19.45 18.19 -20.29
CA ASN A 450 20.36 18.00 -21.40
C ASN A 450 19.78 17.25 -22.61
N LEU A 451 18.50 17.03 -22.65
CA LEU A 451 17.85 16.43 -23.82
C LEU A 451 17.33 17.56 -24.69
N ASN A 452 18.01 17.80 -25.82
CA ASN A 452 17.82 18.94 -26.71
C ASN A 452 16.38 19.18 -27.22
N ASP A 453 15.45 18.26 -27.05
CA ASP A 453 14.08 18.31 -27.57
C ASP A 453 12.99 18.06 -26.52
N PHE A 454 13.36 17.85 -25.25
CA PHE A 454 12.38 17.57 -24.19
C PHE A 454 12.17 18.80 -23.30
N ASP A 455 10.95 19.30 -23.27
CA ASP A 455 10.54 20.28 -22.27
C ASP A 455 10.76 19.65 -20.87
N THR A 456 11.53 20.34 -20.04
CA THR A 456 11.88 19.88 -18.69
C THR A 456 10.67 19.50 -17.84
N TRP A 457 9.51 20.12 -18.10
CA TRP A 457 8.24 19.88 -17.43
C TRP A 457 7.66 18.48 -17.65
N PHE A 458 8.11 17.77 -18.70
CA PHE A 458 7.61 16.45 -19.08
C PHE A 458 8.57 15.31 -18.74
N SER A 459 9.65 15.58 -18.01
CA SER A 459 10.66 14.56 -17.66
C SER A 459 10.08 13.33 -16.98
N LEU A 460 9.05 13.47 -16.12
CA LEU A 460 8.36 12.34 -15.51
C LEU A 460 7.57 11.48 -16.51
N LEU A 461 7.06 12.08 -17.61
CA LEU A 461 6.38 11.30 -18.64
C LEU A 461 7.34 10.26 -19.24
N PHE A 462 8.57 10.67 -19.57
CA PHE A 462 9.58 9.78 -20.12
C PHE A 462 10.11 8.78 -19.09
N TYR A 463 10.41 9.24 -17.88
CA TYR A 463 10.86 8.35 -16.80
C TYR A 463 9.87 7.24 -16.50
N LEU A 464 8.59 7.55 -16.42
CA LEU A 464 7.55 6.56 -16.15
C LEU A 464 7.18 5.72 -17.38
N SER A 465 7.71 6.03 -18.56
CA SER A 465 7.52 5.25 -19.80
C SER A 465 8.69 4.29 -20.08
N SER A 466 9.79 4.40 -19.34
CA SER A 466 11.03 3.62 -19.57
C SER A 466 11.09 2.29 -18.80
#